data_ddb0bd3e2b181cfc7ad379bab8f786da
#
_entry.id   ddb0bd3e2b181cfc7ad379bab8f786da
#
_cell.length_a   1.000
_cell.length_b   1.000
_cell.length_c   1.000
_cell.angle_alpha   90.00
_cell.angle_beta   90.00
_cell.angle_gamma   90.00
#
_symmetry.space_group_name_H-M   'P 1'
#
loop_
_entity.id
_entity.type
_entity.pdbx_description
1 polymer ?
#
loop_
_entity_poly.entity_id
_entity_poly.type
_entity_poly.pdbx_seq_one_letter_code
_entity_poly.pdbx_strand_id
1 'polypeptide(L)'
;KTPGISVEPIITADGNRAGTQEVNSVFFTDVKVPVENRVGEENMGWTYAKYLLEFERGGNPYSPRLRSSFERLKRIAQSMPNGEDSIMADVAWREKLARMDIEISGLEMFEQEFYSRLASGQNPGPLSSMIKLRGTEVMQQVQESAVEAAGYYAQPFPEQRIWNANVEPIGPEGVDVLAPRYFNGRKMTIYGGSSEVQRGIMAKAMLGL
;
A
#
# COMPACT_ATOMS: atom_id res chain seq x y z
N LYS A 1 0.51 -6.70 30.17
CA LYS A 1 -0.11 -5.37 29.94
C LYS A 1 0.55 -4.39 30.90
N THR A 2 1.26 -3.40 30.38
CA THR A 2 1.92 -2.38 31.19
C THR A 2 0.88 -1.40 31.71
N PRO A 3 0.81 -1.09 33.02
CA PRO A 3 -0.09 -0.10 33.56
C PRO A 3 0.16 1.29 32.93
N GLY A 4 -0.92 2.04 32.71
CA GLY A 4 -0.85 3.38 32.11
C GLY A 4 -0.86 3.40 30.57
N ILE A 5 -0.92 2.24 29.90
CA ILE A 5 -1.10 2.19 28.44
C ILE A 5 -2.56 1.85 28.13
N SER A 6 -3.21 2.71 27.37
CA SER A 6 -4.51 2.41 26.73
C SER A 6 -4.37 2.40 25.21
N VAL A 7 -5.13 1.52 24.57
CA VAL A 7 -5.13 1.33 23.12
C VAL A 7 -6.57 1.45 22.64
N GLU A 8 -6.81 2.41 21.76
CA GLU A 8 -8.14 2.66 21.18
C GLU A 8 -8.10 2.45 19.68
N PRO A 9 -9.04 1.66 19.11
CA PRO A 9 -9.08 1.40 17.69
C PRO A 9 -9.43 2.66 16.88
N ILE A 10 -8.71 2.87 15.77
CA ILE A 10 -9.09 3.86 14.77
C ILE A 10 -9.86 3.14 13.67
N ILE A 11 -11.10 3.55 13.43
CA ILE A 11 -11.90 3.03 12.32
C ILE A 11 -11.34 3.62 11.03
N THR A 12 -10.82 2.76 10.17
CA THR A 12 -10.29 3.14 8.86
C THR A 12 -11.40 3.34 7.82
N ALA A 13 -11.08 3.99 6.69
CA ALA A 13 -12.05 4.36 5.66
C ALA A 13 -12.73 3.15 4.97
N ASP A 14 -12.17 1.95 5.12
CA ASP A 14 -12.79 0.68 4.70
C ASP A 14 -13.88 0.18 5.67
N GLY A 15 -14.22 0.98 6.69
CA GLY A 15 -15.26 0.67 7.64
C GLY A 15 -14.92 -0.49 8.58
N ASN A 16 -13.63 -0.79 8.71
CA ASN A 16 -13.17 -1.91 9.51
C ASN A 16 -13.70 -1.83 10.95
N ARG A 17 -14.63 -2.70 11.29
CA ARG A 17 -15.29 -2.82 12.59
C ARG A 17 -14.98 -4.21 13.17
N ALA A 18 -15.20 -4.39 14.45
CA ALA A 18 -15.21 -5.72 15.07
C ALA A 18 -13.89 -6.52 15.02
N GLY A 19 -12.81 -5.93 15.53
CA GLY A 19 -11.61 -6.71 15.89
C GLY A 19 -10.57 -6.90 14.78
N THR A 20 -10.75 -6.24 13.66
CA THR A 20 -9.81 -6.25 12.53
C THR A 20 -9.13 -4.89 12.33
N GLN A 21 -8.93 -4.11 13.41
CA GLN A 21 -8.30 -2.80 13.35
C GLN A 21 -6.86 -2.93 12.86
N GLU A 22 -6.55 -2.16 11.83
CA GLU A 22 -5.21 -2.07 11.26
C GLU A 22 -4.34 -1.07 12.02
N VAL A 23 -4.97 -0.03 12.56
CA VAL A 23 -4.32 1.07 13.27
C VAL A 23 -5.06 1.40 14.56
N ASN A 24 -4.29 1.85 15.56
CA ASN A 24 -4.82 2.19 16.86
C ASN A 24 -4.19 3.48 17.38
N SER A 25 -4.95 4.25 18.16
CA SER A 25 -4.41 5.28 19.04
C SER A 25 -3.86 4.63 20.31
N VAL A 26 -2.64 4.98 20.68
CA VAL A 26 -2.01 4.49 21.90
C VAL A 26 -1.71 5.67 22.82
N PHE A 27 -2.21 5.60 24.03
CA PHE A 27 -2.01 6.63 25.05
C PHE A 27 -1.13 6.10 26.17
N PHE A 28 -0.23 6.96 26.65
CA PHE A 28 0.69 6.67 27.73
C PHE A 28 0.43 7.65 28.87
N THR A 29 0.02 7.14 30.03
CA THR A 29 -0.25 7.94 31.23
C THR A 29 0.61 7.43 32.36
N ASP A 30 1.60 8.19 32.77
CA ASP A 30 2.55 7.86 33.85
C ASP A 30 3.18 6.44 33.71
N VAL A 31 3.43 6.02 32.48
CA VAL A 31 4.02 4.70 32.20
C VAL A 31 5.47 4.67 32.69
N LYS A 32 5.77 3.72 33.57
CA LYS A 32 7.13 3.49 34.05
C LYS A 32 7.81 2.39 33.23
N VAL A 33 8.97 2.70 32.67
CA VAL A 33 9.81 1.77 31.90
C VAL A 33 11.16 1.63 32.60
N PRO A 34 11.65 0.40 32.82
CA PRO A 34 12.99 0.18 33.37
C PRO A 34 14.06 0.83 32.47
N VAL A 35 15.09 1.42 33.10
CA VAL A 35 16.18 2.13 32.38
C VAL A 35 16.95 1.18 31.47
N GLU A 36 17.09 -0.07 31.86
CA GLU A 36 17.74 -1.14 31.07
C GLU A 36 17.03 -1.45 29.76
N ASN A 37 15.75 -1.09 29.61
CA ASN A 37 15.00 -1.23 28.35
C ASN A 37 15.29 -0.11 27.35
N ARG A 38 16.16 0.84 27.68
CA ARG A 38 16.58 1.89 26.76
C ARG A 38 17.39 1.29 25.60
N VAL A 39 17.01 1.62 24.38
CA VAL A 39 17.76 1.23 23.17
C VAL A 39 18.76 2.33 22.83
N GLY A 40 20.05 2.00 22.96
CA GLY A 40 21.15 2.89 22.63
C GLY A 40 21.37 4.03 23.64
N GLU A 41 22.05 5.07 23.21
CA GLU A 41 22.45 6.21 24.03
C GLU A 41 21.32 7.24 24.18
N GLU A 42 21.32 7.93 25.30
CA GLU A 42 20.37 9.00 25.58
C GLU A 42 20.52 10.14 24.55
N ASN A 43 19.38 10.71 24.14
CA ASN A 43 19.28 11.78 23.13
C ASN A 43 19.70 11.40 21.70
N MET A 44 20.02 10.13 21.41
CA MET A 44 20.40 9.64 20.07
C MET A 44 19.24 9.00 19.30
N GLY A 45 18.02 9.04 19.83
CA GLY A 45 16.85 8.35 19.26
C GLY A 45 16.56 8.71 17.79
N TRP A 46 16.74 9.99 17.40
CA TRP A 46 16.55 10.39 16.00
C TRP A 46 17.59 9.78 15.06
N THR A 47 18.82 9.61 15.51
CA THR A 47 19.88 8.95 14.75
C THR A 47 19.54 7.47 14.49
N TYR A 48 19.07 6.78 15.55
CA TYR A 48 18.63 5.38 15.41
C TYR A 48 17.39 5.24 14.53
N ALA A 49 16.42 6.14 14.66
CA ALA A 49 15.23 6.16 13.82
C ALA A 49 15.57 6.37 12.33
N LYS A 50 16.47 7.30 12.02
CA LYS A 50 16.92 7.51 10.62
C LYS A 50 17.61 6.27 10.05
N TYR A 51 18.47 5.63 10.81
CA TYR A 51 19.15 4.40 10.42
C TYR A 51 18.12 3.29 10.10
N LEU A 52 17.15 3.06 10.99
CA LEU A 52 16.07 2.10 10.76
C LEU A 52 15.30 2.39 9.47
N LEU A 53 14.93 3.65 9.24
CA LEU A 53 14.12 4.06 8.08
C LEU A 53 14.85 3.87 6.74
N GLU A 54 16.18 3.85 6.71
CA GLU A 54 16.96 3.56 5.49
C GLU A 54 16.70 2.13 4.99
N PHE A 55 16.52 1.18 5.90
CA PHE A 55 16.29 -0.22 5.57
C PHE A 55 14.79 -0.55 5.44
N GLU A 56 13.94 0.05 6.27
CA GLU A 56 12.51 -0.26 6.30
C GLU A 56 11.81 0.08 4.97
N ARG A 57 12.14 1.23 4.35
CA ARG A 57 11.47 1.72 3.14
C ARG A 57 11.68 0.85 1.91
N GLY A 58 12.74 0.06 1.88
CA GLY A 58 13.05 -0.87 0.79
C GLY A 58 12.84 -2.34 1.15
N GLY A 59 12.42 -2.64 2.40
CA GLY A 59 12.37 -4.02 2.91
C GLY A 59 11.24 -4.89 2.32
N ASN A 60 10.20 -4.29 1.74
CA ASN A 60 9.07 -5.01 1.15
C ASN A 60 8.90 -4.64 -0.32
N PRO A 61 9.04 -5.59 -1.26
CA PRO A 61 8.80 -5.33 -2.67
C PRO A 61 7.32 -5.05 -2.92
N TYR A 62 7.04 -4.06 -3.76
CA TYR A 62 5.68 -3.70 -4.19
C TYR A 62 5.25 -4.53 -5.39
N SER A 63 6.17 -4.88 -6.27
CA SER A 63 5.86 -5.48 -7.57
C SER A 63 5.12 -6.80 -7.49
N PRO A 64 5.39 -7.77 -6.58
CA PRO A 64 4.62 -9.01 -6.52
C PRO A 64 3.15 -8.77 -6.17
N ARG A 65 2.89 -7.85 -5.23
CA ARG A 65 1.53 -7.47 -4.85
C ARG A 65 0.83 -6.68 -5.95
N LEU A 66 1.55 -5.81 -6.64
CA LEU A 66 1.05 -5.07 -7.80
C LEU A 66 0.67 -6.02 -8.93
N ARG A 67 1.54 -6.97 -9.29
CA ARG A 67 1.23 -8.01 -10.30
C ARG A 67 -0.04 -8.78 -9.95
N SER A 68 -0.12 -9.28 -8.73
CA SER A 68 -1.32 -10.01 -8.28
C SER A 68 -2.59 -9.16 -8.37
N SER A 69 -2.53 -7.89 -7.97
CA SER A 69 -3.66 -6.97 -8.03
C SER A 69 -4.02 -6.60 -9.48
N PHE A 70 -3.03 -6.42 -10.33
CA PHE A 70 -3.21 -6.14 -11.75
C PHE A 70 -3.82 -7.31 -12.51
N GLU A 71 -3.37 -8.55 -12.25
CA GLU A 71 -3.99 -9.75 -12.82
C GLU A 71 -5.45 -9.92 -12.38
N ARG A 72 -5.77 -9.55 -11.14
CA ARG A 72 -7.15 -9.50 -10.68
C ARG A 72 -7.96 -8.45 -11.45
N LEU A 73 -7.42 -7.24 -11.62
CA LEU A 73 -8.05 -6.19 -12.43
C LEU A 73 -8.35 -6.67 -13.84
N LYS A 74 -7.40 -7.34 -14.50
CA LYS A 74 -7.62 -7.89 -15.85
C LYS A 74 -8.78 -8.91 -15.89
N ARG A 75 -8.83 -9.82 -14.90
CA ARG A 75 -9.93 -10.79 -14.80
C ARG A 75 -11.28 -10.11 -14.59
N ILE A 76 -11.35 -9.10 -13.72
CA ILE A 76 -12.57 -8.31 -13.53
C ILE A 76 -12.95 -7.64 -14.85
N ALA A 77 -12.04 -6.94 -15.51
CA ALA A 77 -12.30 -6.28 -16.78
C ALA A 77 -12.79 -7.24 -17.88
N GLN A 78 -12.29 -8.48 -17.89
CA GLN A 78 -12.74 -9.53 -18.81
C GLN A 78 -14.16 -10.04 -18.49
N SER A 79 -14.56 -10.04 -17.23
CA SER A 79 -15.87 -10.53 -16.79
C SER A 79 -16.97 -9.47 -16.84
N MET A 80 -16.61 -8.19 -16.93
CA MET A 80 -17.60 -7.11 -16.91
C MET A 80 -18.13 -6.81 -18.30
N PRO A 81 -19.47 -6.84 -18.50
CA PRO A 81 -20.07 -6.66 -19.80
C PRO A 81 -19.97 -5.22 -20.31
N ASN A 82 -19.78 -5.09 -21.62
CA ASN A 82 -19.87 -3.84 -22.37
C ASN A 82 -20.60 -4.11 -23.69
N GLY A 83 -21.93 -4.01 -23.71
CA GLY A 83 -22.74 -4.47 -24.83
C GLY A 83 -22.71 -6.00 -24.98
N GLU A 84 -22.34 -6.49 -26.16
CA GLU A 84 -22.20 -7.93 -26.46
C GLU A 84 -20.82 -8.47 -26.03
N ASP A 85 -19.88 -7.59 -25.71
CA ASP A 85 -18.50 -7.91 -25.33
C ASP A 85 -18.20 -7.56 -23.87
N SER A 86 -16.94 -7.72 -23.45
CA SER A 86 -16.44 -7.22 -22.20
C SER A 86 -15.83 -5.82 -22.35
N ILE A 87 -15.59 -5.13 -21.22
CA ILE A 87 -14.89 -3.84 -21.25
C ILE A 87 -13.47 -3.92 -21.84
N MET A 88 -12.89 -5.12 -21.92
CA MET A 88 -11.62 -5.37 -22.59
C MET A 88 -11.68 -5.20 -24.12
N ALA A 89 -12.86 -5.17 -24.72
CA ALA A 89 -13.03 -4.82 -26.14
C ALA A 89 -12.77 -3.33 -26.42
N ASP A 90 -12.94 -2.47 -25.39
CA ASP A 90 -12.65 -1.04 -25.49
C ASP A 90 -11.14 -0.78 -25.58
N VAL A 91 -10.74 -0.02 -26.60
CA VAL A 91 -9.34 0.35 -26.84
C VAL A 91 -8.78 1.17 -25.69
N ALA A 92 -9.57 2.10 -25.12
CA ALA A 92 -9.13 2.94 -24.01
C ALA A 92 -8.79 2.11 -22.75
N TRP A 93 -9.57 1.05 -22.49
CA TRP A 93 -9.27 0.12 -21.40
C TRP A 93 -7.97 -0.66 -21.64
N ARG A 94 -7.78 -1.17 -22.86
CA ARG A 94 -6.53 -1.88 -23.20
C ARG A 94 -5.31 -0.98 -23.08
N GLU A 95 -5.39 0.27 -23.54
CA GLU A 95 -4.31 1.25 -23.38
C GLU A 95 -4.04 1.57 -21.91
N LYS A 96 -5.08 1.76 -21.11
CA LYS A 96 -4.96 2.01 -19.68
C LYS A 96 -4.23 0.87 -18.97
N LEU A 97 -4.60 -0.38 -19.26
CA LEU A 97 -3.95 -1.55 -18.70
C LEU A 97 -2.51 -1.71 -19.20
N ALA A 98 -2.25 -1.46 -20.49
CA ALA A 98 -0.90 -1.52 -21.03
C ALA A 98 0.05 -0.51 -20.37
N ARG A 99 -0.41 0.71 -20.10
CA ARG A 99 0.35 1.74 -19.37
C ARG A 99 0.69 1.28 -17.95
N MET A 100 -0.27 0.70 -17.23
CA MET A 100 -0.03 0.15 -15.90
C MET A 100 0.97 -1.01 -15.92
N ASP A 101 0.90 -1.87 -16.91
CA ASP A 101 1.83 -3.00 -17.06
C ASP A 101 3.27 -2.53 -17.27
N ILE A 102 3.46 -1.50 -18.10
CA ILE A 102 4.76 -0.87 -18.30
C ILE A 102 5.30 -0.28 -16.98
N GLU A 103 4.45 0.43 -16.23
CA GLU A 103 4.86 1.01 -14.93
C GLU A 103 5.22 -0.05 -13.89
N ILE A 104 4.45 -1.14 -13.82
CA ILE A 104 4.75 -2.26 -12.93
C ILE A 104 6.07 -2.94 -13.34
N SER A 105 6.28 -3.17 -14.64
CA SER A 105 7.52 -3.75 -15.15
C SER A 105 8.73 -2.87 -14.85
N GLY A 106 8.60 -1.56 -15.01
CA GLY A 106 9.63 -0.59 -14.62
C GLY A 106 9.95 -0.67 -13.13
N LEU A 107 8.93 -0.76 -12.28
CA LEU A 107 9.12 -0.90 -10.84
C LEU A 107 9.83 -2.22 -10.47
N GLU A 108 9.48 -3.33 -11.13
CA GLU A 108 10.16 -4.63 -10.96
C GLU A 108 11.66 -4.52 -11.22
N MET A 109 12.06 -3.83 -12.28
CA MET A 109 13.47 -3.61 -12.60
C MET A 109 14.17 -2.75 -11.54
N PHE A 110 13.51 -1.70 -11.03
CA PHE A 110 14.06 -0.88 -9.95
C PHE A 110 14.21 -1.67 -8.64
N GLU A 111 13.28 -2.54 -8.32
CA GLU A 111 13.37 -3.40 -7.15
C GLU A 111 14.52 -4.40 -7.28
N GLN A 112 14.71 -4.99 -8.46
CA GLN A 112 15.85 -5.89 -8.72
C GLN A 112 17.18 -5.16 -8.53
N GLU A 113 17.32 -3.96 -9.08
CA GLU A 113 18.51 -3.12 -8.89
C GLU A 113 18.75 -2.79 -7.42
N PHE A 114 17.69 -2.41 -6.69
CA PHE A 114 17.76 -2.12 -5.26
C PHE A 114 18.29 -3.31 -4.46
N TYR A 115 17.72 -4.50 -4.66
CA TYR A 115 18.13 -5.71 -3.95
C TYR A 115 19.53 -6.19 -4.38
N SER A 116 19.89 -6.02 -5.64
CA SER A 116 21.24 -6.31 -6.13
C SER A 116 22.31 -5.47 -5.43
N ARG A 117 22.04 -4.16 -5.24
CA ARG A 117 22.93 -3.27 -4.49
C ARG A 117 23.02 -3.68 -3.02
N LEU A 118 21.91 -3.97 -2.37
CA LEU A 118 21.92 -4.46 -0.98
C LEU A 118 22.72 -5.76 -0.84
N ALA A 119 22.52 -6.71 -1.73
CA ALA A 119 23.22 -7.99 -1.71
C ALA A 119 24.73 -7.84 -1.90
N SER A 120 25.18 -6.82 -2.64
CA SER A 120 26.59 -6.48 -2.82
C SER A 120 27.17 -5.57 -1.72
N GLY A 121 26.41 -5.29 -0.66
CA GLY A 121 26.83 -4.43 0.44
C GLY A 121 26.87 -2.93 0.11
N GLN A 122 26.27 -2.54 -1.02
CA GLN A 122 26.18 -1.12 -1.41
C GLN A 122 24.94 -0.46 -0.78
N ASN A 123 25.06 0.81 -0.44
CA ASN A 123 23.88 1.60 -0.03
C ASN A 123 23.03 1.93 -1.27
N PRO A 124 21.76 1.49 -1.35
CA PRO A 124 20.90 1.78 -2.49
C PRO A 124 20.46 3.25 -2.57
N GLY A 125 20.75 4.06 -1.54
CA GLY A 125 20.48 5.49 -1.51
C GLY A 125 18.98 5.82 -1.68
N PRO A 126 18.62 6.80 -2.55
CA PRO A 126 17.25 7.26 -2.71
C PRO A 126 16.34 6.29 -3.47
N LEU A 127 16.84 5.15 -3.96
CA LEU A 127 16.02 4.15 -4.67
C LEU A 127 14.87 3.63 -3.79
N SER A 128 15.09 3.46 -2.49
CA SER A 128 14.01 3.07 -1.55
C SER A 128 12.84 4.06 -1.56
N SER A 129 13.13 5.36 -1.62
CA SER A 129 12.10 6.41 -1.73
C SER A 129 11.35 6.35 -3.05
N MET A 130 12.03 6.05 -4.15
CA MET A 130 11.43 5.90 -5.48
C MET A 130 10.52 4.67 -5.56
N ILE A 131 10.98 3.52 -5.04
CA ILE A 131 10.19 2.28 -4.96
C ILE A 131 8.91 2.53 -4.15
N LYS A 132 9.02 3.14 -2.97
CA LYS A 132 7.84 3.48 -2.14
C LYS A 132 6.89 4.41 -2.87
N LEU A 133 7.38 5.48 -3.45
CA LEU A 133 6.57 6.47 -4.15
C LEU A 133 5.81 5.82 -5.31
N ARG A 134 6.52 5.19 -6.25
CA ARG A 134 5.90 4.57 -7.43
C ARG A 134 5.03 3.37 -7.08
N GLY A 135 5.49 2.52 -6.16
CA GLY A 135 4.73 1.35 -5.72
C GLY A 135 3.36 1.72 -5.14
N THR A 136 3.29 2.78 -4.32
CA THR A 136 2.02 3.24 -3.74
C THR A 136 1.12 3.96 -4.75
N GLU A 137 1.68 4.78 -5.64
CA GLU A 137 0.91 5.48 -6.68
C GLU A 137 0.30 4.51 -7.69
N VAL A 138 1.09 3.55 -8.20
CA VAL A 138 0.60 2.54 -9.14
C VAL A 138 -0.43 1.62 -8.46
N MET A 139 -0.25 1.25 -7.20
CA MET A 139 -1.25 0.47 -6.46
C MET A 139 -2.58 1.22 -6.36
N GLN A 140 -2.57 2.51 -6.11
CA GLN A 140 -3.79 3.32 -6.09
C GLN A 140 -4.46 3.36 -7.45
N GLN A 141 -3.71 3.50 -8.54
CA GLN A 141 -4.25 3.45 -9.91
C GLN A 141 -4.89 2.08 -10.23
N VAL A 142 -4.25 0.98 -9.83
CA VAL A 142 -4.81 -0.38 -10.01
C VAL A 142 -6.11 -0.54 -9.22
N GLN A 143 -6.16 -0.07 -7.97
CA GLN A 143 -7.36 -0.14 -7.14
C GLN A 143 -8.50 0.72 -7.69
N GLU A 144 -8.21 1.93 -8.14
CA GLU A 144 -9.17 2.83 -8.76
C GLU A 144 -9.75 2.23 -10.04
N SER A 145 -8.90 1.71 -10.90
CA SER A 145 -9.32 1.05 -12.14
C SER A 145 -10.13 -0.22 -11.89
N ALA A 146 -9.88 -0.92 -10.78
CA ALA A 146 -10.67 -2.08 -10.42
C ALA A 146 -12.11 -1.68 -9.98
N VAL A 147 -12.24 -0.59 -9.23
CA VAL A 147 -13.56 -0.03 -8.86
C VAL A 147 -14.29 0.48 -10.10
N GLU A 148 -13.59 1.18 -11.00
CA GLU A 148 -14.13 1.66 -12.27
C GLU A 148 -14.60 0.50 -13.16
N ALA A 149 -13.80 -0.56 -13.30
CA ALA A 149 -14.16 -1.76 -14.05
C ALA A 149 -15.41 -2.45 -13.51
N ALA A 150 -15.54 -2.55 -12.19
CA ALA A 150 -16.68 -3.18 -11.53
C ALA A 150 -17.97 -2.34 -11.61
N GLY A 151 -17.86 -1.03 -11.84
CA GLY A 151 -18.99 -0.13 -11.98
C GLY A 151 -19.96 -0.21 -10.78
N TYR A 152 -21.23 -0.47 -11.02
CA TYR A 152 -22.24 -0.56 -9.98
C TYR A 152 -21.99 -1.67 -8.95
N TYR A 153 -21.31 -2.74 -9.31
CA TYR A 153 -20.98 -3.82 -8.38
C TYR A 153 -19.93 -3.44 -7.33
N ALA A 154 -19.19 -2.35 -7.52
CA ALA A 154 -18.28 -1.81 -6.51
C ALA A 154 -18.97 -0.90 -5.49
N GLN A 155 -20.24 -0.50 -5.69
CA GLN A 155 -20.95 0.41 -4.80
C GLN A 155 -21.45 -0.24 -3.50
N PRO A 156 -21.93 -1.50 -3.49
CA PRO A 156 -22.31 -2.15 -2.24
C PRO A 156 -21.11 -2.22 -1.29
N PHE A 157 -21.35 -1.85 -0.02
CA PHE A 157 -20.37 -1.94 1.05
C PHE A 157 -20.85 -2.99 2.07
N PRO A 158 -20.55 -4.28 1.85
CA PRO A 158 -21.06 -5.35 2.70
C PRO A 158 -20.37 -5.33 4.06
N GLU A 159 -21.10 -4.84 5.07
CA GLU A 159 -20.60 -4.78 6.46
C GLU A 159 -20.18 -6.14 7.02
N GLN A 160 -20.77 -7.23 6.51
CA GLN A 160 -20.57 -8.59 6.99
C GLN A 160 -19.42 -9.33 6.28
N ARG A 161 -18.91 -8.81 5.16
CA ARG A 161 -17.86 -9.46 4.38
C ARG A 161 -16.46 -9.00 4.75
N ILE A 162 -16.24 -8.94 6.03
CA ILE A 162 -14.93 -8.65 6.58
C ILE A 162 -14.13 -9.96 6.55
N TRP A 163 -13.07 -9.99 5.74
CA TRP A 163 -11.99 -10.97 5.80
C TRP A 163 -12.39 -12.39 6.26
N ASN A 164 -12.56 -13.32 5.32
CA ASN A 164 -12.90 -14.74 5.57
C ASN A 164 -14.36 -15.07 5.93
N ALA A 165 -15.30 -14.18 5.77
CA ALA A 165 -16.71 -14.55 5.88
C ALA A 165 -17.13 -15.38 4.66
N ASN A 166 -17.74 -16.52 4.89
CA ASN A 166 -18.24 -17.43 3.86
C ASN A 166 -19.64 -16.96 3.39
N VAL A 167 -19.69 -15.73 2.84
CA VAL A 167 -20.90 -15.06 2.38
C VAL A 167 -20.87 -14.99 0.85
N GLU A 168 -22.01 -15.24 0.22
CA GLU A 168 -22.15 -15.15 -1.24
C GLU A 168 -21.86 -13.70 -1.71
N PRO A 169 -21.05 -13.50 -2.76
CA PRO A 169 -20.71 -12.18 -3.27
C PRO A 169 -21.92 -11.49 -3.90
N ILE A 170 -21.97 -10.17 -3.78
CA ILE A 170 -22.89 -9.34 -4.56
C ILE A 170 -22.20 -9.07 -5.91
N GLY A 171 -22.70 -9.68 -6.98
CA GLY A 171 -22.12 -9.56 -8.32
C GLY A 171 -21.01 -10.58 -8.60
N PRO A 172 -20.18 -10.35 -9.62
CA PRO A 172 -19.07 -11.23 -10.00
C PRO A 172 -18.08 -11.46 -8.84
N GLU A 173 -17.40 -12.59 -8.87
CA GLU A 173 -16.46 -12.98 -7.82
C GLU A 173 -15.36 -11.92 -7.60
N GLY A 174 -15.19 -11.50 -6.35
CA GLY A 174 -14.12 -10.59 -5.92
C GLY A 174 -14.35 -9.11 -6.17
N VAL A 175 -15.53 -8.69 -6.69
CA VAL A 175 -15.84 -7.25 -6.89
C VAL A 175 -16.27 -6.56 -5.60
N ASP A 176 -16.90 -7.25 -4.70
CA ASP A 176 -17.45 -6.74 -3.44
C ASP A 176 -16.40 -6.27 -2.41
N VAL A 177 -15.14 -6.66 -2.59
CA VAL A 177 -14.02 -6.19 -1.75
C VAL A 177 -13.27 -5.00 -2.37
N LEU A 178 -13.67 -4.52 -3.54
CA LEU A 178 -12.92 -3.48 -4.27
C LEU A 178 -13.06 -2.11 -3.62
N ALA A 179 -14.28 -1.70 -3.26
CA ALA A 179 -14.49 -0.41 -2.60
C ALA A 179 -13.78 -0.30 -1.25
N PRO A 180 -13.89 -1.27 -0.32
CA PRO A 180 -13.10 -1.26 0.90
C PRO A 180 -11.59 -1.15 0.65
N ARG A 181 -11.05 -1.90 -0.31
CA ARG A 181 -9.62 -1.85 -0.67
C ARG A 181 -9.22 -0.50 -1.25
N TYR A 182 -10.06 0.07 -2.09
CA TYR A 182 -9.84 1.41 -2.64
C TYR A 182 -9.77 2.46 -1.55
N PHE A 183 -10.74 2.49 -0.63
CA PHE A 183 -10.76 3.44 0.48
C PHE A 183 -9.57 3.24 1.43
N ASN A 184 -9.28 2.01 1.82
CA ASN A 184 -8.14 1.71 2.67
C ASN A 184 -6.80 2.04 1.99
N GLY A 185 -6.71 1.87 0.69
CA GLY A 185 -5.52 2.18 -0.12
C GLY A 185 -5.16 3.66 -0.19
N ARG A 186 -6.09 4.59 0.11
CA ARG A 186 -5.80 6.04 0.06
C ARG A 186 -4.71 6.48 1.02
N LYS A 187 -4.55 5.81 2.15
CA LYS A 187 -3.48 6.11 3.12
C LYS A 187 -2.07 5.70 2.65
N MET A 188 -1.94 4.89 1.60
CA MET A 188 -0.64 4.34 1.16
C MET A 188 0.35 5.42 0.72
N THR A 189 -0.12 6.53 0.18
CA THR A 189 0.72 7.69 -0.20
C THR A 189 1.04 8.61 0.97
N ILE A 190 0.52 8.33 2.17
CA ILE A 190 0.70 9.15 3.37
C ILE A 190 1.62 8.44 4.38
N TYR A 191 1.29 7.21 4.78
CA TYR A 191 2.09 6.49 5.78
C TYR A 191 3.43 5.97 5.19
N GLY A 192 4.37 5.64 6.05
CA GLY A 192 5.73 5.24 5.64
C GLY A 192 6.51 6.38 4.96
N GLY A 193 6.14 7.63 5.26
CA GLY A 193 6.64 8.86 4.63
C GLY A 193 5.78 9.26 3.43
N SER A 194 5.20 10.47 3.48
CA SER A 194 4.30 10.93 2.42
C SER A 194 4.99 11.03 1.05
N SER A 195 4.21 11.02 -0.01
CA SER A 195 4.73 11.17 -1.38
C SER A 195 5.59 12.43 -1.54
N GLU A 196 5.22 13.53 -0.88
CA GLU A 196 5.97 14.78 -0.89
C GLU A 196 7.33 14.63 -0.19
N VAL A 197 7.35 13.97 0.97
CA VAL A 197 8.60 13.66 1.69
C VAL A 197 9.52 12.78 0.86
N GLN A 198 8.97 11.75 0.19
CA GLN A 198 9.77 10.87 -0.68
C GLN A 198 10.37 11.64 -1.87
N ARG A 199 9.58 12.53 -2.51
CA ARG A 199 10.08 13.41 -3.58
C ARG A 199 11.16 14.36 -3.08
N GLY A 200 10.98 14.96 -1.88
CA GLY A 200 11.98 15.83 -1.27
C GLY A 200 13.30 15.11 -0.97
N ILE A 201 13.24 13.85 -0.48
CA ILE A 201 14.44 13.04 -0.25
C ILE A 201 15.19 12.77 -1.57
N MET A 202 14.46 12.39 -2.63
CA MET A 202 15.06 12.16 -3.94
C MET A 202 15.65 13.43 -4.54
N ALA A 203 14.92 14.55 -4.50
CA ALA A 203 15.40 15.83 -5.00
C ALA A 203 16.69 16.26 -4.31
N LYS A 204 16.73 16.17 -2.98
CA LYS A 204 17.92 16.50 -2.21
C LYS A 204 19.11 15.57 -2.52
N ALA A 205 18.88 14.27 -2.63
CA ALA A 205 19.95 13.30 -2.82
C ALA A 205 20.48 13.24 -4.25
N MET A 206 19.63 13.49 -5.26
CA MET A 206 19.96 13.33 -6.67
C MET A 206 20.28 14.65 -7.37
N LEU A 207 19.64 15.75 -6.94
CA LEU A 207 19.76 17.06 -7.60
C LEU A 207 20.51 18.08 -6.75
N GLY A 208 20.80 17.77 -5.47
CA GLY A 208 21.47 18.68 -4.55
C GLY A 208 20.61 19.88 -4.11
N LEU A 209 19.28 19.76 -4.19
CA LEU A 209 18.31 20.80 -3.84
C LEU A 209 18.00 20.83 -2.34
#